data_2964b888711ddc1133c6fb8b41ca6c05
#
_entry.id   2964b888711ddc1133c6fb8b41ca6c05
#
_cell.length_a   1.000
_cell.length_b   1.000
_cell.length_c   1.000
_cell.angle_alpha   90.00
_cell.angle_beta   90.00
_cell.angle_gamma   90.00
#
_symmetry.space_group_name_H-M   'P 1'
#
loop_
_entity.id
_entity.type
_entity.pdbx_description
1 polymer ?
#
loop_
_entity_poly.entity_id
_entity_poly.type
_entity_poly.pdbx_seq_one_letter_code
_entity_poly.pdbx_strand_id
1 'polypeptide(L)'
;MNGIERCINDEIPFEIPDSWEWERWGNISQSIQYGYNAPAKNNGRIKMVRISDIQNNTVLWQNVPFCEISEKDIDTYLLKPNDILFARTGGTVGKSYLVQDITEEVIYAGYLIRTRYSHFLCPQYLKCFMESELYWSQLRNGTIATAQPNCNGKTLGKMLLPIPPLAEQ
;
A
#
# COMPACT_ATOMS: atom_id res chain seq x y z
N MET A 1 4.03 13.29 -19.80
CA MET A 1 4.33 14.13 -18.62
C MET A 1 5.82 14.40 -18.67
N ASN A 2 6.22 15.67 -18.73
CA ASN A 2 7.65 16.03 -18.68
C ASN A 2 8.13 15.79 -17.24
N GLY A 3 8.73 14.62 -17.00
CA GLY A 3 9.39 14.34 -15.73
C GLY A 3 10.61 15.25 -15.60
N ILE A 4 10.65 16.08 -14.57
CA ILE A 4 11.86 16.80 -14.20
C ILE A 4 12.76 15.77 -13.51
N GLU A 5 13.86 15.41 -14.15
CA GLU A 5 14.91 14.60 -13.51
C GLU A 5 15.43 15.35 -12.29
N ARG A 6 15.45 14.70 -11.14
CA ARG A 6 15.96 15.26 -9.90
C ARG A 6 16.99 14.30 -9.32
N CYS A 7 18.19 14.82 -9.06
CA CYS A 7 19.18 14.08 -8.32
C CYS A 7 18.70 13.80 -6.90
N ILE A 8 18.83 12.57 -6.44
CA ILE A 8 18.42 12.12 -5.09
C ILE A 8 19.63 11.82 -4.19
N ASN A 9 20.85 12.11 -4.62
CA ASN A 9 22.06 11.74 -3.87
C ASN A 9 22.07 12.26 -2.44
N ASP A 10 21.52 13.46 -2.20
CA ASP A 10 21.42 14.04 -0.86
C ASP A 10 20.33 13.39 0.02
N GLU A 11 19.47 12.56 -0.57
CA GLU A 11 18.37 11.88 0.11
C GLU A 11 18.68 10.39 0.39
N ILE A 12 19.76 9.86 -0.21
CA ILE A 12 20.16 8.44 -0.07
C ILE A 12 20.66 8.19 1.35
N PRO A 13 20.05 7.25 2.09
CA PRO A 13 20.38 7.06 3.51
C PRO A 13 21.65 6.25 3.75
N PHE A 14 22.07 5.43 2.79
CA PHE A 14 23.27 4.58 2.85
C PHE A 14 23.65 4.06 1.47
N GLU A 15 24.86 3.53 1.33
CA GLU A 15 25.34 2.90 0.10
C GLU A 15 24.68 1.54 -0.11
N ILE A 16 24.42 1.20 -1.37
CA ILE A 16 23.89 -0.09 -1.80
C ILE A 16 24.85 -0.71 -2.82
N PRO A 17 24.78 -2.05 -3.09
CA PRO A 17 25.57 -2.68 -4.15
C PRO A 17 25.37 -1.99 -5.51
N ASP A 18 26.41 -1.98 -6.35
CA ASP A 18 26.38 -1.36 -7.68
C ASP A 18 25.30 -1.93 -8.60
N SER A 19 24.86 -3.16 -8.34
CA SER A 19 23.78 -3.83 -9.07
C SER A 19 22.38 -3.40 -8.63
N TRP A 20 22.25 -2.63 -7.55
CA TRP A 20 20.98 -2.16 -7.00
C TRP A 20 20.76 -0.69 -7.37
N GLU A 21 19.49 -0.27 -7.39
CA GLU A 21 19.10 1.10 -7.67
C GLU A 21 18.19 1.66 -6.58
N TRP A 22 18.36 2.97 -6.27
CA TRP A 22 17.41 3.66 -5.42
C TRP A 22 16.24 4.18 -6.24
N GLU A 23 15.03 3.82 -5.82
CA GLU A 23 13.81 4.26 -6.46
C GLU A 23 12.79 4.83 -5.47
N ARG A 24 11.86 5.63 -5.99
CA ARG A 24 10.73 6.08 -5.21
C ARG A 24 9.55 5.13 -5.37
N TRP A 25 8.84 4.91 -4.27
CA TRP A 25 7.62 4.10 -4.29
C TRP A 25 6.64 4.55 -5.39
N GLY A 26 6.51 5.87 -5.61
CA GLY A 26 5.66 6.42 -6.66
C GLY A 26 6.10 6.03 -8.07
N ASN A 27 7.41 5.92 -8.33
CA ASN A 27 7.95 5.59 -9.65
C ASN A 27 7.72 4.11 -9.99
N ILE A 28 7.80 3.21 -9.00
CA ILE A 28 7.53 1.79 -9.19
C ILE A 28 6.02 1.48 -9.21
N SER A 29 5.19 2.43 -8.77
CA SER A 29 3.75 2.24 -8.66
C SER A 29 3.04 2.53 -9.97
N GLN A 30 2.24 1.60 -10.46
CA GLN A 30 1.30 1.81 -11.55
C GLN A 30 0.08 2.60 -11.08
N SER A 31 -0.32 2.41 -9.82
CA SER A 31 -1.38 3.19 -9.20
C SER A 31 -1.24 3.22 -7.69
N ILE A 32 -1.56 4.37 -7.09
CA ILE A 32 -1.73 4.58 -5.65
C ILE A 32 -3.13 5.13 -5.46
N GLN A 33 -4.04 4.33 -4.90
CA GLN A 33 -5.46 4.64 -4.89
C GLN A 33 -6.08 4.47 -3.50
N TYR A 34 -6.89 5.44 -3.10
CA TYR A 34 -7.71 5.36 -1.88
C TYR A 34 -8.88 4.40 -2.09
N GLY A 35 -9.29 3.75 -1.00
CA GLY A 35 -10.42 2.84 -1.04
C GLY A 35 -11.78 3.54 -1.02
N TYR A 36 -12.82 2.74 -1.03
CA TYR A 36 -14.21 3.18 -1.11
C TYR A 36 -14.76 3.62 0.25
N ASN A 37 -15.55 4.69 0.26
CA ASN A 37 -16.18 5.21 1.46
C ASN A 37 -17.64 4.76 1.54
N ALA A 38 -17.89 3.74 2.34
CA ALA A 38 -19.24 3.27 2.64
C ALA A 38 -19.31 2.75 4.09
N PRO A 39 -20.49 2.74 4.72
CA PRO A 39 -20.68 2.06 6.00
C PRO A 39 -20.58 0.55 5.82
N ALA A 40 -19.91 -0.11 6.79
CA ALA A 40 -19.90 -1.57 6.87
C ALA A 40 -21.27 -2.09 7.34
N LYS A 41 -21.71 -3.19 6.74
CA LYS A 41 -22.99 -3.84 7.01
C LYS A 41 -22.80 -5.34 7.18
N ASN A 42 -23.75 -6.01 7.82
CA ASN A 42 -23.72 -7.48 7.94
C ASN A 42 -24.00 -8.19 6.60
N ASN A 43 -24.69 -7.52 5.68
CA ASN A 43 -25.00 -7.96 4.33
C ASN A 43 -25.01 -6.75 3.38
N GLY A 44 -24.80 -6.99 2.12
CA GLY A 44 -24.70 -5.95 1.09
C GLY A 44 -24.24 -6.53 -0.24
N ARG A 45 -23.94 -5.63 -1.19
CA ARG A 45 -23.58 -6.02 -2.56
C ARG A 45 -22.24 -6.75 -2.64
N ILE A 46 -21.24 -6.30 -1.85
CA ILE A 46 -19.86 -6.79 -1.93
C ILE A 46 -19.18 -6.68 -0.56
N LYS A 47 -18.21 -7.54 -0.28
CA LYS A 47 -17.37 -7.41 0.90
C LYS A 47 -16.40 -6.24 0.78
N MET A 48 -16.15 -5.56 1.90
CA MET A 48 -15.24 -4.42 1.98
C MET A 48 -14.28 -4.59 3.16
N VAL A 49 -13.01 -4.91 2.85
CA VAL A 49 -11.97 -5.06 3.88
C VAL A 49 -11.59 -3.71 4.49
N ARG A 50 -11.48 -3.68 5.82
CA ARG A 50 -11.12 -2.51 6.62
C ARG A 50 -9.78 -2.74 7.31
N ILE A 51 -9.19 -1.68 7.86
CA ILE A 51 -7.96 -1.79 8.67
C ILE A 51 -8.11 -2.80 9.82
N SER A 52 -9.29 -2.80 10.47
CA SER A 52 -9.58 -3.70 11.60
C SER A 52 -9.66 -5.18 11.21
N ASP A 53 -9.91 -5.48 9.95
CA ASP A 53 -10.02 -6.86 9.44
C ASP A 53 -8.64 -7.46 9.13
N ILE A 54 -7.58 -6.61 9.08
CA ILE A 54 -6.19 -7.02 8.87
C ILE A 54 -5.54 -7.25 10.24
N GLN A 55 -5.32 -8.50 10.58
CA GLN A 55 -4.74 -8.93 11.86
C GLN A 55 -3.53 -9.83 11.60
N ASN A 56 -2.38 -9.52 12.20
CA ASN A 56 -1.16 -10.33 12.08
C ASN A 56 -0.78 -10.67 10.62
N ASN A 57 -0.84 -9.68 9.72
CA ASN A 57 -0.62 -9.86 8.28
C ASN A 57 -1.57 -10.87 7.62
N THR A 58 -2.76 -11.05 8.15
CA THR A 58 -3.77 -11.99 7.65
C THR A 58 -5.15 -11.32 7.63
N VAL A 59 -6.01 -11.75 6.73
CA VAL A 59 -7.43 -11.40 6.69
C VAL A 59 -8.24 -12.68 6.71
N LEU A 60 -9.16 -12.79 7.67
CA LEU A 60 -10.17 -13.84 7.66
C LEU A 60 -11.33 -13.39 6.75
N TRP A 61 -11.21 -13.69 5.46
CA TRP A 61 -12.12 -13.18 4.42
C TRP A 61 -13.61 -13.47 4.70
N GLN A 62 -13.92 -14.60 5.34
CA GLN A 62 -15.30 -14.94 5.74
C GLN A 62 -15.91 -13.94 6.74
N ASN A 63 -15.07 -13.23 7.53
CA ASN A 63 -15.50 -12.28 8.56
C ASN A 63 -15.53 -10.84 8.05
N VAL A 64 -15.05 -10.58 6.84
CA VAL A 64 -15.04 -9.24 6.24
C VAL A 64 -16.50 -8.82 6.00
N PRO A 65 -16.90 -7.62 6.49
CA PRO A 65 -18.27 -7.14 6.33
C PRO A 65 -18.55 -6.73 4.89
N PHE A 66 -19.83 -6.56 4.62
CA PHE A 66 -20.33 -6.10 3.32
C PHE A 66 -20.50 -4.57 3.31
N CYS A 67 -20.67 -4.03 2.11
CA CYS A 67 -21.14 -2.67 1.88
C CYS A 67 -21.99 -2.59 0.62
N GLU A 68 -22.65 -1.45 0.44
CA GLU A 68 -23.31 -1.08 -0.80
C GLU A 68 -22.35 -0.30 -1.68
N ILE A 69 -22.34 -0.64 -2.96
CA ILE A 69 -21.57 0.04 -4.00
C ILE A 69 -22.31 -0.03 -5.33
N SER A 70 -22.15 0.97 -6.16
CA SER A 70 -22.67 0.96 -7.53
C SER A 70 -21.89 -0.05 -8.38
N GLU A 71 -22.57 -0.84 -9.20
CA GLU A 71 -21.94 -1.81 -10.10
C GLU A 71 -20.80 -1.21 -10.95
N LYS A 72 -20.99 0.01 -11.44
CA LYS A 72 -19.98 0.73 -12.24
C LYS A 72 -18.70 1.06 -11.49
N ASP A 73 -18.73 1.07 -10.16
CA ASP A 73 -17.60 1.46 -9.32
C ASP A 73 -16.83 0.24 -8.81
N ILE A 74 -17.40 -0.97 -8.88
CA ILE A 74 -16.79 -2.20 -8.33
C ILE A 74 -15.39 -2.41 -8.90
N ASP A 75 -15.24 -2.43 -10.22
CA ASP A 75 -13.96 -2.70 -10.89
C ASP A 75 -12.85 -1.73 -10.46
N THR A 76 -13.23 -0.49 -10.12
CA THR A 76 -12.30 0.54 -9.65
C THR A 76 -11.64 0.15 -8.33
N TYR A 77 -12.42 -0.45 -7.42
CA TYR A 77 -11.97 -0.77 -6.06
C TYR A 77 -11.69 -2.25 -5.83
N LEU A 78 -11.94 -3.10 -6.83
CA LEU A 78 -11.74 -4.55 -6.72
C LEU A 78 -10.29 -4.88 -6.38
N LEU A 79 -10.08 -5.68 -5.34
CA LEU A 79 -8.77 -6.20 -4.97
C LEU A 79 -8.37 -7.36 -5.88
N LYS A 80 -7.07 -7.46 -6.11
CA LYS A 80 -6.45 -8.56 -6.85
C LYS A 80 -5.30 -9.14 -6.02
N PRO A 81 -4.96 -10.42 -6.21
CA PRO A 81 -3.75 -10.99 -5.63
C PRO A 81 -2.53 -10.10 -5.94
N ASN A 82 -1.67 -9.95 -4.95
CA ASN A 82 -0.48 -9.10 -4.97
C ASN A 82 -0.74 -7.57 -4.91
N ASP A 83 -1.98 -7.10 -4.83
CA ASP A 83 -2.21 -5.71 -4.41
C ASP A 83 -1.61 -5.50 -3.01
N ILE A 84 -0.97 -4.36 -2.76
CA ILE A 84 -0.51 -3.98 -1.42
C ILE A 84 -1.45 -2.92 -0.86
N LEU A 85 -2.02 -3.22 0.30
CA LEU A 85 -2.83 -2.28 1.09
C LEU A 85 -1.97 -1.61 2.17
N PHE A 86 -2.21 -0.34 2.37
CA PHE A 86 -1.52 0.51 3.32
C PHE A 86 -2.54 1.22 4.22
N ALA A 87 -2.37 1.09 5.54
CA ALA A 87 -3.20 1.78 6.52
C ALA A 87 -2.76 3.24 6.66
N ARG A 88 -3.64 4.18 6.27
CA ARG A 88 -3.29 5.61 6.18
C ARG A 88 -3.59 6.42 7.44
N THR A 89 -4.41 5.92 8.37
CA THR A 89 -4.91 6.69 9.52
C THR A 89 -4.91 5.89 10.82
N GLY A 90 -4.95 6.62 11.93
CA GLY A 90 -5.09 6.05 13.27
C GLY A 90 -3.80 5.40 13.80
N GLY A 91 -3.92 4.66 14.90
CA GLY A 91 -2.80 3.97 15.54
C GLY A 91 -2.14 2.86 14.71
N THR A 92 -2.71 2.55 13.54
CA THR A 92 -2.20 1.53 12.61
C THR A 92 -1.55 2.14 11.36
N VAL A 93 -1.40 3.47 11.30
CA VAL A 93 -0.73 4.15 10.18
C VAL A 93 0.60 3.47 9.87
N GLY A 94 0.81 3.15 8.60
CA GLY A 94 2.00 2.50 8.11
C GLY A 94 1.93 0.98 8.04
N LYS A 95 1.00 0.34 8.74
CA LYS A 95 0.83 -1.11 8.55
C LYS A 95 0.43 -1.41 7.12
N SER A 96 1.08 -2.40 6.54
CA SER A 96 0.84 -2.86 5.18
C SER A 96 0.32 -4.30 5.16
N TYR A 97 -0.41 -4.64 4.12
CA TYR A 97 -0.91 -5.99 3.87
C TYR A 97 -0.74 -6.34 2.39
N LEU A 98 -0.09 -7.45 2.12
CA LEU A 98 -0.02 -8.03 0.79
C LEU A 98 -1.25 -8.93 0.59
N VAL A 99 -2.09 -8.58 -0.38
CA VAL A 99 -3.34 -9.31 -0.65
C VAL A 99 -3.01 -10.68 -1.21
N GLN A 100 -3.41 -11.72 -0.48
CA GLN A 100 -3.26 -13.13 -0.85
C GLN A 100 -4.53 -13.90 -0.50
N ASP A 101 -4.66 -15.10 -1.04
CA ASP A 101 -5.74 -16.06 -0.71
C ASP A 101 -7.16 -15.50 -0.85
N ILE A 102 -7.34 -14.55 -1.76
CA ILE A 102 -8.63 -13.95 -2.07
C ILE A 102 -9.42 -14.90 -2.98
N THR A 103 -10.59 -15.34 -2.54
CA THR A 103 -11.41 -16.33 -3.25
C THR A 103 -12.72 -15.78 -3.78
N GLU A 104 -13.02 -14.53 -3.47
CA GLU A 104 -14.27 -13.86 -3.86
C GLU A 104 -14.01 -12.38 -4.19
N GLU A 105 -14.99 -11.71 -4.78
CA GLU A 105 -14.90 -10.28 -5.04
C GLU A 105 -14.92 -9.47 -3.74
N VAL A 106 -13.88 -8.70 -3.51
CA VAL A 106 -13.73 -7.84 -2.33
C VAL A 106 -13.16 -6.49 -2.76
N ILE A 107 -13.69 -5.43 -2.18
CA ILE A 107 -13.13 -4.07 -2.26
C ILE A 107 -12.48 -3.68 -0.94
N TYR A 108 -11.91 -2.48 -0.85
CA TYR A 108 -11.24 -1.99 0.36
C TYR A 108 -11.74 -0.61 0.77
N ALA A 109 -11.75 -0.37 2.08
CA ALA A 109 -12.31 0.84 2.69
C ALA A 109 -11.40 2.05 2.52
N GLY A 110 -11.95 3.26 2.54
CA GLY A 110 -11.28 4.54 2.29
C GLY A 110 -10.16 4.90 3.26
N TYR A 111 -10.03 4.20 4.38
CA TYR A 111 -8.88 4.31 5.30
C TYR A 111 -7.67 3.47 4.89
N LEU A 112 -7.78 2.74 3.79
CA LEU A 112 -6.70 2.01 3.15
C LEU A 112 -6.32 2.70 1.84
N ILE A 113 -5.05 2.63 1.49
CA ILE A 113 -4.52 2.96 0.16
C ILE A 113 -4.05 1.67 -0.47
N ARG A 114 -4.44 1.43 -1.71
CA ARG A 114 -3.94 0.31 -2.52
C ARG A 114 -2.83 0.80 -3.42
N THR A 115 -1.72 0.05 -3.46
CA THR A 115 -0.68 0.20 -4.47
C THR A 115 -0.68 -1.00 -5.40
N ARG A 116 -0.69 -0.74 -6.71
CA ARG A 116 -0.33 -1.66 -7.78
C ARG A 116 0.99 -1.21 -8.37
N TYR A 117 1.85 -2.15 -8.67
CA TYR A 117 3.22 -1.92 -9.10
C TYR A 117 3.58 -2.80 -10.30
N SER A 118 4.76 -2.60 -10.87
CA SER A 118 5.23 -3.36 -12.02
C SER A 118 5.34 -4.85 -11.70
N HIS A 119 4.92 -5.69 -12.63
CA HIS A 119 5.08 -7.16 -12.54
C HIS A 119 6.54 -7.64 -12.56
N PHE A 120 7.50 -6.74 -12.82
CA PHE A 120 8.93 -6.99 -12.70
C PHE A 120 9.45 -6.90 -11.26
N LEU A 121 8.58 -6.59 -10.29
CA LEU A 121 8.92 -6.50 -8.88
C LEU A 121 8.30 -7.66 -8.11
N CYS A 122 9.08 -8.23 -7.21
CA CYS A 122 8.62 -9.30 -6.32
C CYS A 122 7.68 -8.71 -5.24
N PRO A 123 6.43 -9.20 -5.14
CA PRO A 123 5.47 -8.73 -4.13
C PRO A 123 5.98 -8.86 -2.69
N GLN A 124 6.65 -9.98 -2.40
CA GLN A 124 7.19 -10.29 -1.08
C GLN A 124 8.33 -9.34 -0.71
N TYR A 125 9.19 -8.99 -1.69
CA TYR A 125 10.25 -8.00 -1.48
C TYR A 125 9.67 -6.64 -1.07
N LEU A 126 8.68 -6.15 -1.81
CA LEU A 126 8.03 -4.88 -1.49
C LEU A 126 7.35 -4.92 -0.12
N LYS A 127 6.74 -6.05 0.23
CA LYS A 127 6.15 -6.25 1.56
C LYS A 127 7.23 -6.25 2.65
N CYS A 128 8.36 -6.93 2.46
CA CYS A 128 9.50 -6.90 3.38
C CYS A 128 10.05 -5.49 3.56
N PHE A 129 10.18 -4.72 2.47
CA PHE A 129 10.57 -3.31 2.57
C PHE A 129 9.62 -2.53 3.49
N MET A 130 8.30 -2.70 3.34
CA MET A 130 7.30 -2.01 4.18
C MET A 130 7.30 -2.45 5.65
N GLU A 131 8.06 -3.47 6.02
CA GLU A 131 8.29 -3.89 7.40
C GLU A 131 9.66 -3.43 7.94
N SER A 132 10.53 -2.90 7.06
CA SER A 132 11.89 -2.48 7.41
C SER A 132 11.93 -1.19 8.23
N GLU A 133 13.02 -1.00 8.99
CA GLU A 133 13.27 0.25 9.70
C GLU A 133 13.43 1.44 8.73
N LEU A 134 13.96 1.22 7.53
CA LEU A 134 14.05 2.25 6.50
C LEU A 134 12.67 2.80 6.11
N TYR A 135 11.68 1.93 5.92
CA TYR A 135 10.31 2.34 5.66
C TYR A 135 9.71 3.10 6.84
N TRP A 136 9.84 2.57 8.05
CA TRP A 136 9.26 3.17 9.24
C TRP A 136 9.88 4.50 9.62
N SER A 137 11.20 4.68 9.44
CA SER A 137 11.87 5.96 9.67
C SER A 137 11.38 7.04 8.70
N GLN A 138 11.25 6.71 7.41
CA GLN A 138 10.69 7.63 6.42
C GLN A 138 9.23 7.98 6.72
N LEU A 139 8.44 7.01 7.18
CA LEU A 139 7.06 7.25 7.57
C LEU A 139 6.97 8.22 8.75
N ARG A 140 7.76 8.00 9.81
CA ARG A 140 7.81 8.88 10.98
C ARG A 140 8.19 10.31 10.60
N ASN A 141 9.16 10.47 9.70
CA ASN A 141 9.61 11.79 9.25
C ASN A 141 8.59 12.47 8.30
N GLY A 142 7.82 11.67 7.56
CA GLY A 142 6.82 12.17 6.61
C GLY A 142 5.41 12.37 7.20
N THR A 143 5.15 11.85 8.40
CA THR A 143 3.89 12.08 9.10
C THR A 143 4.01 13.32 10.00
N ILE A 144 3.16 14.29 9.79
CA ILE A 144 3.04 15.43 10.71
C ILE A 144 2.59 14.87 12.07
N ALA A 145 3.29 15.23 13.14
CA ALA A 145 2.93 14.89 14.51
C ALA A 145 1.61 15.58 14.88
N THR A 146 0.51 14.96 14.54
CA THR A 146 -0.85 15.37 14.89
C THR A 146 -1.45 14.35 15.86
N ALA A 147 -2.51 14.74 16.57
CA ALA A 147 -3.26 13.83 17.44
C ALA A 147 -3.79 12.58 16.72
N GLN A 148 -3.90 12.64 15.40
CA GLN A 148 -4.20 11.49 14.53
C GLN A 148 -3.16 11.42 13.40
N PRO A 149 -2.15 10.55 13.50
CA PRO A 149 -1.21 10.31 12.43
C PRO A 149 -1.95 9.96 11.13
N ASN A 150 -1.57 10.62 10.04
CA ASN A 150 -2.16 10.40 8.73
C ASN A 150 -1.06 10.42 7.67
N CYS A 151 -0.98 9.36 6.87
CA CYS A 151 -0.12 9.30 5.69
C CYS A 151 -0.99 9.28 4.44
N ASN A 152 -0.66 10.10 3.49
CA ASN A 152 -1.36 10.17 2.21
C ASN A 152 -0.55 9.53 1.08
N GLY A 153 -1.20 9.30 -0.08
CA GLY A 153 -0.56 8.69 -1.23
C GLY A 153 0.66 9.47 -1.76
N LYS A 154 0.71 10.80 -1.57
CA LYS A 154 1.88 11.61 -1.96
C LYS A 154 3.07 11.33 -1.05
N THR A 155 2.84 11.22 0.27
CA THR A 155 3.88 10.86 1.24
C THR A 155 4.41 9.45 0.95
N LEU A 156 3.51 8.48 0.75
CA LEU A 156 3.89 7.12 0.38
C LEU A 156 4.71 7.10 -0.91
N GLY A 157 4.26 7.81 -1.95
CA GLY A 157 4.95 7.87 -3.24
C GLY A 157 6.35 8.50 -3.22
N LYS A 158 6.68 9.28 -2.18
CA LYS A 158 8.02 9.89 -2.01
C LYS A 158 9.02 8.97 -1.32
N MET A 159 8.58 7.90 -0.68
CA MET A 159 9.46 6.98 0.04
C MET A 159 10.50 6.37 -0.90
N LEU A 160 11.74 6.39 -0.45
CA LEU A 160 12.86 5.74 -1.13
C LEU A 160 12.97 4.28 -0.71
N LEU A 161 13.22 3.43 -1.69
CA LEU A 161 13.50 2.02 -1.45
C LEU A 161 14.64 1.56 -2.37
N PRO A 162 15.52 0.66 -1.91
CA PRO A 162 16.51 0.05 -2.77
C PRO A 162 15.85 -1.05 -3.59
N ILE A 163 16.18 -1.15 -4.86
CA ILE A 163 15.65 -2.18 -5.77
C ILE A 163 16.80 -3.07 -6.24
N PRO A 164 16.90 -4.31 -5.75
CA PRO A 164 17.84 -5.29 -6.27
C PRO A 164 17.40 -5.84 -7.63
N PRO A 165 18.29 -6.48 -8.38
CA PRO A 165 17.94 -7.31 -9.52
C PRO A 165 16.87 -8.34 -9.13
N LEU A 166 15.99 -8.70 -10.07
CA LEU A 166 14.84 -9.59 -9.79
C LEU A 166 15.25 -10.93 -9.14
N ALA A 167 16.43 -11.46 -9.50
CA ALA A 167 16.92 -12.70 -8.93
C ALA A 167 17.30 -12.60 -7.43
N GLU A 168 17.47 -11.39 -6.91
CA GLU A 168 17.81 -11.12 -5.51
C GLU A 168 16.58 -10.66 -4.68
N GLN A 169 15.51 -10.25 -5.35
CA GLN A 169 14.25 -9.92 -4.71
C GLN A 169 13.56 -11.18 -4.15
#